data_00813616233de2c1a5c91042e589edad
#
_entry.id   00813616233de2c1a5c91042e589edad
#
_cell.length_a   1.000
_cell.length_b   1.000
_cell.length_c   1.000
_cell.angle_alpha   90.00
_cell.angle_beta   90.00
_cell.angle_gamma   90.00
#
_symmetry.space_group_name_H-M   'P 1'
#
loop_
_entity.id
_entity.type
_entity.pdbx_description
1 polymer ?
#
loop_
_entity_poly.entity_id
_entity_poly.type
_entity_poly.pdbx_seq_one_letter_code
_entity_poly.pdbx_strand_id
1 'polypeptide(L)'
;LHPRVRRQRQMCIRDRMYSAQVSMGDEYDAEEEESAFEKWVGEHLGKKAEDILMAGAALVGGLFAILLFTVLPTVLVGGLGKVVVLTRWPKVILEAMLKVAIFLTYMVAISKMKEIHRVFEYHGAEHKTIACYEAGDELTVENVRKYTRFHPRCGTSFLILVVIVSVFLYSVLPWSSTSLRVVFKLLLLPVVMGISYELLKWCGRSDNLATRIIRQPGLWVQRLTVFEPDDSMIEVAIAAVTPVLPEKPEDGIW
;
A
#
# COMPACT_ATOMS: atom_id res chain seq x y z
N LEU A 1 19.15 7.30 10.07
CA LEU A 1 18.15 6.24 10.28
C LEU A 1 18.79 5.14 11.13
N HIS A 2 18.19 4.87 12.29
CA HIS A 2 18.64 3.86 13.23
C HIS A 2 18.72 2.49 12.53
N PRO A 3 19.81 1.67 12.74
CA PRO A 3 20.00 0.39 12.06
C PRO A 3 18.81 -0.58 12.15
N ARG A 4 18.03 -0.49 13.23
CA ARG A 4 16.80 -1.29 13.45
C ARG A 4 15.69 -0.97 12.47
N VAL A 5 15.44 0.30 12.16
CA VAL A 5 14.42 0.74 11.18
C VAL A 5 14.82 0.33 9.76
N ARG A 6 16.12 0.28 9.46
CA ARG A 6 16.65 -0.15 8.17
C ARG A 6 16.45 -1.66 7.94
N ARG A 7 16.68 -2.50 8.97
CA ARG A 7 16.47 -3.96 8.89
C ARG A 7 15.00 -4.31 8.69
N GLN A 8 14.11 -3.67 9.41
CA GLN A 8 12.68 -3.95 9.33
C GLN A 8 12.05 -3.49 8.00
N ARG A 9 12.54 -2.37 7.43
CA ARG A 9 12.17 -1.93 6.07
C ARG A 9 12.67 -2.90 5.00
N GLN A 10 13.85 -3.47 5.17
CA GLN A 10 14.40 -4.52 4.31
C GLN A 10 13.63 -5.83 4.45
N MET A 11 13.13 -6.13 5.63
CA MET A 11 12.29 -7.28 5.95
C MET A 11 10.98 -7.25 5.14
N CYS A 12 10.19 -6.19 5.26
CA CYS A 12 8.93 -6.05 4.51
C CYS A 12 9.13 -6.04 2.98
N ILE A 13 10.24 -5.51 2.48
CA ILE A 13 10.53 -5.49 1.04
C ILE A 13 10.97 -6.88 0.57
N ARG A 14 11.85 -7.56 1.30
CA ARG A 14 12.32 -8.91 0.95
C ARG A 14 11.19 -9.94 1.01
N ASP A 15 10.36 -9.85 2.04
CA ASP A 15 9.21 -10.73 2.22
C ASP A 15 8.24 -10.63 1.03
N ARG A 16 7.88 -9.40 0.65
CA ARG A 16 7.03 -9.17 -0.53
C ARG A 16 7.68 -9.59 -1.84
N MET A 17 8.98 -9.38 -2.01
CA MET A 17 9.69 -9.83 -3.21
C MET A 17 9.75 -11.35 -3.28
N TYR A 18 10.00 -12.02 -2.14
CA TYR A 18 10.02 -13.48 -2.08
C TYR A 18 8.63 -14.06 -2.32
N SER A 19 7.58 -13.52 -1.67
CA SER A 19 6.19 -13.94 -1.91
C SER A 19 5.76 -13.71 -3.36
N ALA A 20 6.17 -12.60 -3.96
CA ALA A 20 5.92 -12.31 -5.37
C ALA A 20 6.67 -13.30 -6.29
N GLN A 21 7.93 -13.62 -6.01
CA GLN A 21 8.69 -14.59 -6.79
C GLN A 21 8.11 -16.00 -6.71
N VAL A 22 7.68 -16.43 -5.51
CA VAL A 22 7.04 -17.75 -5.33
C VAL A 22 5.68 -17.79 -5.99
N SER A 23 4.86 -16.73 -5.88
CA SER A 23 3.55 -16.68 -6.54
C SER A 23 3.65 -16.64 -8.07
N MET A 24 4.73 -16.07 -8.62
CA MET A 24 5.02 -16.13 -10.06
C MET A 24 5.62 -17.48 -10.48
N GLY A 25 6.37 -18.16 -9.60
CA GLY A 25 7.05 -19.44 -9.90
C GLY A 25 6.11 -20.57 -10.26
N ASP A 26 4.92 -20.64 -9.66
CA ASP A 26 3.91 -21.67 -9.95
C ASP A 26 3.19 -21.43 -11.30
N GLU A 27 3.28 -20.22 -11.85
CA GLU A 27 2.72 -19.85 -13.16
C GLU A 27 3.77 -19.82 -14.29
N TYR A 28 5.06 -19.86 -13.94
CA TYR A 28 6.18 -19.81 -14.91
C TYR A 28 6.37 -21.08 -15.73
N ASP A 29 5.71 -22.18 -15.34
CA ASP A 29 5.65 -23.43 -16.14
C ASP A 29 4.58 -23.36 -17.28
N ALA A 30 3.75 -22.32 -17.32
CA ALA A 30 2.97 -22.00 -18.49
C ALA A 30 3.83 -21.10 -19.38
N GLU A 31 4.22 -21.60 -20.56
CA GLU A 31 4.97 -20.88 -21.61
C GLU A 31 4.39 -19.47 -21.88
N GLU A 32 4.67 -18.51 -20.99
CA GLU A 32 4.46 -17.11 -21.33
C GLU A 32 5.56 -16.72 -22.31
N GLU A 33 5.18 -16.49 -23.56
CA GLU A 33 6.04 -15.88 -24.56
C GLU A 33 6.52 -14.53 -23.97
N GLU A 34 7.81 -14.46 -23.58
CA GLU A 34 8.45 -13.21 -23.20
C GLU A 34 8.06 -12.12 -24.21
N SER A 35 7.51 -11.04 -23.72
CA SER A 35 7.08 -9.96 -24.62
C SER A 35 8.27 -9.46 -25.45
N ALA A 36 8.03 -9.00 -26.66
CA ALA A 36 9.08 -8.49 -27.54
C ALA A 36 9.88 -7.36 -26.87
N PHE A 37 9.27 -6.66 -25.91
CA PHE A 37 9.91 -5.62 -25.11
C PHE A 37 10.86 -6.23 -24.05
N GLU A 38 10.49 -7.30 -23.38
CA GLU A 38 11.32 -7.99 -22.40
C GLU A 38 12.55 -8.62 -23.06
N LYS A 39 12.38 -9.25 -24.21
CA LYS A 39 13.50 -9.77 -25.03
C LYS A 39 14.46 -8.66 -25.44
N TRP A 40 13.93 -7.54 -25.95
CA TRP A 40 14.74 -6.39 -26.34
C TRP A 40 15.52 -5.79 -25.14
N VAL A 41 14.87 -5.68 -23.98
CA VAL A 41 15.48 -5.18 -22.73
C VAL A 41 16.59 -6.13 -22.25
N GLY A 42 16.35 -7.45 -22.25
CA GLY A 42 17.32 -8.47 -21.88
C GLY A 42 18.58 -8.46 -22.75
N GLU A 43 18.40 -8.32 -24.08
CA GLU A 43 19.47 -8.26 -25.05
C GLU A 43 20.36 -7.00 -24.93
N HIS A 44 19.77 -5.84 -24.60
CA HIS A 44 20.47 -4.54 -24.63
C HIS A 44 21.00 -4.10 -23.25
N LEU A 45 20.39 -4.53 -22.15
CA LEU A 45 20.73 -4.06 -20.78
C LEU A 45 21.36 -5.13 -19.88
N GLY A 46 21.41 -6.40 -20.30
CA GLY A 46 22.04 -7.49 -19.57
C GLY A 46 21.45 -7.68 -18.15
N LYS A 47 22.27 -8.11 -17.18
CA LYS A 47 21.83 -8.40 -15.80
C LYS A 47 21.21 -7.24 -15.01
N LYS A 48 21.31 -5.99 -15.52
CA LYS A 48 20.64 -4.81 -14.92
C LYS A 48 19.26 -4.52 -15.53
N ALA A 49 18.85 -5.32 -16.51
CA ALA A 49 17.59 -5.14 -17.21
C ALA A 49 16.39 -5.18 -16.26
N GLU A 50 16.35 -6.17 -15.39
CA GLU A 50 15.27 -6.36 -14.41
C GLU A 50 15.16 -5.19 -13.43
N ASP A 51 16.29 -4.70 -12.91
CA ASP A 51 16.31 -3.55 -12.00
C ASP A 51 15.80 -2.28 -12.68
N ILE A 52 16.19 -2.06 -13.94
CA ILE A 52 15.75 -0.88 -14.73
C ILE A 52 14.27 -1.00 -15.07
N LEU A 53 13.81 -2.18 -15.44
CA LEU A 53 12.39 -2.45 -15.76
C LEU A 53 11.52 -2.23 -14.52
N MET A 54 11.92 -2.80 -13.37
CA MET A 54 11.22 -2.61 -12.09
C MET A 54 11.20 -1.15 -11.65
N ALA A 55 12.33 -0.44 -11.76
CA ALA A 55 12.38 0.98 -11.45
C ALA A 55 11.50 1.81 -12.38
N GLY A 56 11.50 1.49 -13.68
CA GLY A 56 10.64 2.11 -14.68
C GLY A 56 9.15 1.87 -14.40
N ALA A 57 8.76 0.64 -14.12
CA ALA A 57 7.39 0.28 -13.75
C ALA A 57 6.93 1.00 -12.47
N ALA A 58 7.78 1.06 -11.45
CA ALA A 58 7.50 1.79 -10.21
C ALA A 58 7.32 3.30 -10.44
N LEU A 59 8.15 3.89 -11.33
CA LEU A 59 8.02 5.30 -11.71
C LEU A 59 6.70 5.57 -12.43
N VAL A 60 6.38 4.77 -13.45
CA VAL A 60 5.14 4.89 -14.23
C VAL A 60 3.92 4.69 -13.33
N GLY A 61 3.92 3.65 -12.48
CA GLY A 61 2.86 3.40 -11.50
C GLY A 61 2.70 4.55 -10.50
N GLY A 62 3.80 5.11 -10.01
CA GLY A 62 3.79 6.28 -9.12
C GLY A 62 3.21 7.53 -9.78
N LEU A 63 3.62 7.81 -11.04
CA LEU A 63 3.06 8.92 -11.82
C LEU A 63 1.56 8.71 -12.09
N PHE A 64 1.15 7.50 -12.46
CA PHE A 64 -0.26 7.16 -12.66
C PHE A 64 -1.08 7.36 -11.38
N ALA A 65 -0.57 6.94 -10.23
CA ALA A 65 -1.22 7.15 -8.95
C ALA A 65 -1.38 8.64 -8.61
N ILE A 66 -0.36 9.46 -8.86
CA ILE A 66 -0.44 10.92 -8.68
C ILE A 66 -1.51 11.52 -9.60
N LEU A 67 -1.52 11.14 -10.87
CA LEU A 67 -2.51 11.61 -11.84
C LEU A 67 -3.92 11.21 -11.41
N LEU A 68 -4.13 9.95 -11.03
CA LEU A 68 -5.45 9.41 -10.69
C LEU A 68 -5.99 9.99 -9.37
N PHE A 69 -5.17 10.03 -8.32
CA PHE A 69 -5.63 10.37 -6.97
C PHE A 69 -5.41 11.83 -6.56
N THR A 70 -4.57 12.57 -7.28
CA THR A 70 -4.30 13.97 -6.93
C THR A 70 -4.72 14.93 -8.02
N VAL A 71 -4.32 14.69 -9.27
CA VAL A 71 -4.59 15.62 -10.37
C VAL A 71 -6.04 15.52 -10.84
N LEU A 72 -6.52 14.32 -11.12
CA LEU A 72 -7.85 14.09 -11.69
C LEU A 72 -9.00 14.70 -10.84
N PRO A 73 -9.11 14.45 -9.51
CA PRO A 73 -10.14 15.07 -8.69
C PRO A 73 -10.08 16.60 -8.72
N THR A 74 -8.87 17.16 -8.69
CA THR A 74 -8.66 18.61 -8.68
C THR A 74 -9.09 19.26 -10.00
N VAL A 75 -8.74 18.64 -11.13
CA VAL A 75 -9.07 19.14 -12.47
C VAL A 75 -10.57 19.03 -12.72
N LEU A 76 -11.20 17.92 -12.33
CA LEU A 76 -12.65 17.72 -12.49
C LEU A 76 -13.45 18.76 -11.70
N VAL A 77 -13.10 18.98 -10.42
CA VAL A 77 -13.77 19.98 -9.58
C VAL A 77 -13.45 21.41 -10.04
N GLY A 78 -12.21 21.66 -10.48
CA GLY A 78 -11.82 22.95 -11.04
C GLY A 78 -12.57 23.28 -12.34
N GLY A 79 -12.76 22.28 -13.20
CA GLY A 79 -13.56 22.38 -14.43
C GLY A 79 -15.05 22.63 -14.13
N LEU A 80 -15.62 21.85 -13.22
CA LEU A 80 -17.02 22.05 -12.78
C LEU A 80 -17.25 23.45 -12.21
N GLY A 81 -16.26 23.97 -11.43
CA GLY A 81 -16.33 25.31 -10.87
C GLY A 81 -16.26 26.47 -11.89
N LYS A 82 -16.01 26.19 -13.18
CA LYS A 82 -16.12 27.15 -14.29
C LYS A 82 -17.55 27.21 -14.86
N VAL A 83 -18.28 26.10 -14.74
CA VAL A 83 -19.65 25.97 -15.27
C VAL A 83 -20.68 26.32 -14.19
N VAL A 84 -20.43 25.86 -12.95
CA VAL A 84 -21.31 26.09 -11.79
C VAL A 84 -20.59 26.97 -10.78
N VAL A 85 -21.26 28.04 -10.32
CA VAL A 85 -20.68 28.91 -9.29
C VAL A 85 -20.67 28.17 -7.95
N LEU A 86 -19.50 27.59 -7.63
CA LEU A 86 -19.28 26.92 -6.36
C LEU A 86 -18.39 27.78 -5.47
N THR A 87 -18.79 28.00 -4.24
CA THR A 87 -17.95 28.59 -3.21
C THR A 87 -16.80 27.65 -2.80
N ARG A 88 -15.89 28.11 -1.96
CA ARG A 88 -14.68 27.33 -1.58
C ARG A 88 -15.03 25.98 -0.94
N TRP A 89 -15.90 25.96 0.05
CA TRP A 89 -16.18 24.73 0.83
C TRP A 89 -16.83 23.61 0.03
N PRO A 90 -17.88 23.86 -0.79
CA PRO A 90 -18.40 22.84 -1.70
C PRO A 90 -17.35 22.25 -2.63
N LYS A 91 -16.40 23.06 -3.15
CA LYS A 91 -15.29 22.53 -3.98
C LYS A 91 -14.39 21.60 -3.19
N VAL A 92 -14.05 21.95 -1.96
CA VAL A 92 -13.20 21.11 -1.08
C VAL A 92 -13.88 19.79 -0.75
N ILE A 93 -15.16 19.84 -0.37
CA ILE A 93 -15.95 18.65 -0.04
C ILE A 93 -16.08 17.74 -1.26
N LEU A 94 -16.46 18.31 -2.41
CA LEU A 94 -16.62 17.53 -3.65
C LEU A 94 -15.31 16.89 -4.10
N GLU A 95 -14.19 17.60 -3.99
CA GLU A 95 -12.86 17.07 -4.30
C GLU A 95 -12.49 15.91 -3.35
N ALA A 96 -12.76 16.05 -2.06
CA ALA A 96 -12.53 15.00 -1.07
C ALA A 96 -13.38 13.76 -1.35
N MET A 97 -14.66 13.94 -1.60
CA MET A 97 -15.59 12.85 -1.94
C MET A 97 -15.16 12.13 -3.22
N LEU A 98 -14.81 12.89 -4.25
CA LEU A 98 -14.36 12.34 -5.53
C LEU A 98 -13.05 11.55 -5.38
N LYS A 99 -12.10 12.06 -4.60
CA LYS A 99 -10.84 11.36 -4.30
C LYS A 99 -11.09 10.01 -3.61
N VAL A 100 -11.93 10.01 -2.56
CA VAL A 100 -12.29 8.78 -1.84
C VAL A 100 -13.03 7.81 -2.75
N ALA A 101 -13.98 8.30 -3.56
CA ALA A 101 -14.72 7.47 -4.51
C ALA A 101 -13.81 6.82 -5.55
N ILE A 102 -12.90 7.59 -6.16
CA ILE A 102 -11.91 7.06 -7.11
C ILE A 102 -11.03 6.01 -6.43
N PHE A 103 -10.54 6.29 -5.22
CA PHE A 103 -9.71 5.35 -4.47
C PHE A 103 -10.44 4.03 -4.19
N LEU A 104 -11.66 4.08 -3.66
CA LEU A 104 -12.44 2.88 -3.36
C LEU A 104 -12.82 2.10 -4.62
N THR A 105 -13.21 2.81 -5.69
CA THR A 105 -13.53 2.17 -6.98
C THR A 105 -12.31 1.46 -7.55
N TYR A 106 -11.14 2.10 -7.51
CA TYR A 106 -9.88 1.49 -7.93
C TYR A 106 -9.55 0.24 -7.10
N MET A 107 -9.66 0.31 -5.76
CA MET A 107 -9.40 -0.83 -4.88
C MET A 107 -10.35 -2.01 -5.17
N VAL A 108 -11.64 -1.74 -5.38
CA VAL A 108 -12.62 -2.77 -5.75
C VAL A 108 -12.31 -3.35 -7.13
N ALA A 109 -11.89 -2.53 -8.10
CA ALA A 109 -11.57 -3.00 -9.44
C ALA A 109 -10.37 -3.95 -9.44
N ILE A 110 -9.27 -3.55 -8.80
CA ILE A 110 -8.06 -4.39 -8.75
C ILE A 110 -8.26 -5.67 -7.90
N SER A 111 -9.07 -5.61 -6.83
CA SER A 111 -9.33 -6.78 -5.99
C SER A 111 -10.09 -7.90 -6.71
N LYS A 112 -10.71 -7.61 -7.86
CA LYS A 112 -11.42 -8.59 -8.70
C LYS A 112 -10.53 -9.24 -9.77
N MET A 113 -9.35 -8.71 -10.01
CA MET A 113 -8.37 -9.31 -10.92
C MET A 113 -7.79 -10.57 -10.26
N LYS A 114 -7.75 -11.71 -10.97
CA LYS A 114 -7.34 -13.01 -10.40
C LYS A 114 -5.92 -12.96 -9.82
N GLU A 115 -4.98 -12.37 -10.55
CA GLU A 115 -3.58 -12.24 -10.17
C GLU A 115 -3.43 -11.39 -8.90
N ILE A 116 -4.14 -10.26 -8.83
CA ILE A 116 -4.13 -9.38 -7.66
C ILE A 116 -4.87 -10.02 -6.48
N HIS A 117 -5.94 -10.78 -6.73
CA HIS A 117 -6.65 -11.50 -5.69
C HIS A 117 -5.71 -12.47 -4.96
N ARG A 118 -4.92 -13.25 -5.72
CA ARG A 118 -3.91 -14.16 -5.17
C ARG A 118 -2.84 -13.44 -4.35
N VAL A 119 -2.35 -12.28 -4.84
CA VAL A 119 -1.42 -11.43 -4.06
C VAL A 119 -2.05 -10.98 -2.73
N PHE A 120 -3.35 -10.70 -2.73
CA PHE A 120 -4.08 -10.32 -1.52
C PHE A 120 -4.35 -11.49 -0.57
N GLU A 121 -4.36 -12.73 -1.04
CA GLU A 121 -4.37 -13.94 -0.21
C GLU A 121 -3.02 -14.15 0.47
N TYR A 122 -1.90 -14.01 -0.25
CA TYR A 122 -0.55 -13.99 0.35
C TYR A 122 -0.40 -12.88 1.39
N HIS A 123 -0.92 -11.69 1.13
CA HIS A 123 -0.96 -10.60 2.10
C HIS A 123 -1.74 -10.98 3.38
N GLY A 124 -2.80 -11.79 3.24
CA GLY A 124 -3.52 -12.39 4.37
C GLY A 124 -2.68 -13.37 5.16
N ALA A 125 -1.89 -14.20 4.47
CA ALA A 125 -0.96 -15.13 5.09
C ALA A 125 0.13 -14.41 5.89
N GLU A 126 0.73 -13.34 5.31
CA GLU A 126 1.70 -12.49 6.00
C GLU A 126 1.13 -11.92 7.30
N HIS A 127 -0.08 -11.35 7.26
CA HIS A 127 -0.74 -10.79 8.45
C HIS A 127 -0.98 -11.80 9.55
N LYS A 128 -1.49 -12.99 9.18
CA LYS A 128 -1.73 -14.09 10.14
C LYS A 128 -0.42 -14.59 10.75
N THR A 129 0.64 -14.73 9.94
CA THR A 129 1.96 -15.17 10.40
C THR A 129 2.58 -14.16 11.37
N ILE A 130 2.50 -12.85 11.05
CA ILE A 130 2.97 -11.80 11.94
C ILE A 130 2.17 -11.77 13.24
N ALA A 131 0.84 -11.92 13.17
CA ALA A 131 0.00 -11.94 14.37
C ALA A 131 0.30 -13.15 15.27
N CYS A 132 0.58 -14.32 14.71
CA CYS A 132 1.01 -15.52 15.43
C CYS A 132 2.36 -15.28 16.12
N TYR A 133 3.33 -14.72 15.42
CA TYR A 133 4.64 -14.37 15.96
C TYR A 133 4.54 -13.35 17.11
N GLU A 134 3.75 -12.30 16.94
CA GLU A 134 3.55 -11.26 17.97
C GLU A 134 2.84 -11.79 19.22
N ALA A 135 2.03 -12.84 19.08
CA ALA A 135 1.41 -13.53 20.22
C ALA A 135 2.38 -14.47 20.94
N GLY A 136 3.55 -14.76 20.36
CA GLY A 136 4.56 -15.67 20.93
C GLY A 136 4.27 -17.15 20.68
N ASP A 137 3.33 -17.46 19.78
CA ASP A 137 3.03 -18.83 19.39
C ASP A 137 4.04 -19.35 18.37
N GLU A 138 4.24 -20.66 18.35
CA GLU A 138 5.10 -21.32 17.38
C GLU A 138 4.54 -21.14 15.94
N LEU A 139 5.40 -20.78 15.00
CA LEU A 139 5.04 -20.56 13.61
C LEU A 139 4.80 -21.89 12.89
N THR A 140 3.63 -22.45 13.08
CA THR A 140 3.11 -23.62 12.38
C THR A 140 1.85 -23.24 11.60
N VAL A 141 1.54 -23.92 10.49
CA VAL A 141 0.32 -23.65 9.71
C VAL A 141 -0.92 -23.72 10.60
N GLU A 142 -0.98 -24.69 11.51
CA GLU A 142 -2.11 -24.90 12.42
C GLU A 142 -2.30 -23.71 13.38
N ASN A 143 -1.23 -23.13 13.92
CA ASN A 143 -1.30 -21.97 14.79
C ASN A 143 -1.61 -20.71 14.02
N VAL A 144 -0.89 -20.44 12.91
CA VAL A 144 -1.09 -19.26 12.08
C VAL A 144 -2.53 -19.16 11.57
N ARG A 145 -3.16 -20.30 11.21
CA ARG A 145 -4.55 -20.35 10.74
C ARG A 145 -5.55 -19.77 11.75
N LYS A 146 -5.29 -19.83 13.05
CA LYS A 146 -6.17 -19.32 14.12
C LYS A 146 -6.21 -17.80 14.21
N TYR A 147 -5.21 -17.11 13.65
CA TYR A 147 -5.08 -15.65 13.75
C TYR A 147 -5.90 -14.91 12.71
N THR A 148 -6.17 -13.64 13.00
CA THR A 148 -6.88 -12.75 12.08
C THR A 148 -5.96 -12.24 10.97
N ARG A 149 -6.52 -12.13 9.76
CA ARG A 149 -5.85 -11.51 8.61
C ARG A 149 -5.79 -9.99 8.67
N PHE A 150 -6.46 -9.34 9.62
CA PHE A 150 -6.47 -7.89 9.75
C PHE A 150 -5.37 -7.42 10.69
N HIS A 151 -4.53 -6.49 10.22
CA HIS A 151 -3.39 -5.98 10.98
C HIS A 151 -3.35 -4.45 10.97
N PRO A 152 -3.23 -3.78 12.14
CA PRO A 152 -3.32 -2.31 12.24
C PRO A 152 -2.13 -1.57 11.59
N ARG A 153 -0.98 -2.22 11.45
CA ARG A 153 0.27 -1.64 10.92
C ARG A 153 0.50 -1.94 9.43
N CYS A 154 -0.55 -2.28 8.69
CA CYS A 154 -0.48 -2.64 7.29
C CYS A 154 -0.25 -1.42 6.37
N GLY A 155 0.45 -1.65 5.25
CA GLY A 155 0.66 -0.65 4.21
C GLY A 155 -0.64 -0.12 3.58
N THR A 156 -1.71 -0.92 3.50
CA THR A 156 -3.02 -0.44 3.02
C THR A 156 -3.69 0.50 4.01
N SER A 157 -3.47 0.31 5.32
CA SER A 157 -3.87 1.28 6.35
C SER A 157 -3.11 2.61 6.19
N PHE A 158 -1.85 2.58 5.77
CA PHE A 158 -1.10 3.78 5.43
C PHE A 158 -1.70 4.53 4.26
N LEU A 159 -2.13 3.84 3.19
CA LEU A 159 -2.72 4.48 2.01
C LEU A 159 -3.99 5.26 2.36
N ILE A 160 -4.89 4.70 3.15
CA ILE A 160 -6.11 5.42 3.57
C ILE A 160 -5.80 6.59 4.50
N LEU A 161 -4.78 6.48 5.36
CA LEU A 161 -4.32 7.61 6.17
C LEU A 161 -3.77 8.74 5.28
N VAL A 162 -3.00 8.42 4.24
CA VAL A 162 -2.54 9.41 3.24
C VAL A 162 -3.72 10.12 2.58
N VAL A 163 -4.79 9.40 2.21
CA VAL A 163 -6.00 10.00 1.65
C VAL A 163 -6.64 10.95 2.66
N ILE A 164 -6.86 10.50 3.90
CA ILE A 164 -7.51 11.31 4.96
C ILE A 164 -6.68 12.56 5.28
N VAL A 165 -5.39 12.41 5.59
CA VAL A 165 -4.49 13.52 5.90
C VAL A 165 -4.41 14.52 4.75
N SER A 166 -4.37 14.02 3.50
CA SER A 166 -4.35 14.89 2.32
C SER A 166 -5.63 15.73 2.18
N VAL A 167 -6.80 15.19 2.53
CA VAL A 167 -8.06 15.95 2.52
C VAL A 167 -7.96 17.13 3.48
N PHE A 168 -7.49 16.92 4.71
CA PHE A 168 -7.33 17.99 5.70
C PHE A 168 -6.30 19.03 5.26
N LEU A 169 -5.10 18.60 4.88
CA LEU A 169 -4.03 19.54 4.49
C LEU A 169 -4.36 20.31 3.21
N TYR A 170 -5.00 19.66 2.22
CA TYR A 170 -5.33 20.33 0.98
C TYR A 170 -6.58 21.23 1.08
N SER A 171 -7.39 21.07 2.14
CA SER A 171 -8.55 21.93 2.38
C SER A 171 -8.19 23.39 2.58
N VAL A 172 -7.01 23.67 3.14
CA VAL A 172 -6.53 25.04 3.37
C VAL A 172 -5.96 25.72 2.12
N LEU A 173 -5.66 24.95 1.06
CA LEU A 173 -5.12 25.50 -0.18
C LEU A 173 -6.14 26.37 -0.93
N PRO A 174 -5.71 27.52 -1.50
CA PRO A 174 -6.58 28.40 -2.26
C PRO A 174 -7.05 27.76 -3.56
N TRP A 175 -8.20 28.21 -4.05
CA TRP A 175 -8.79 27.85 -5.35
C TRP A 175 -8.62 28.94 -6.41
N SER A 176 -7.61 29.79 -6.28
CA SER A 176 -7.34 30.88 -7.22
C SER A 176 -6.99 30.38 -8.62
N SER A 177 -6.25 29.28 -8.71
CA SER A 177 -5.89 28.60 -9.96
C SER A 177 -5.82 27.09 -9.74
N THR A 178 -6.43 26.33 -10.64
CA THR A 178 -6.40 24.85 -10.60
C THR A 178 -4.96 24.34 -10.77
N SER A 179 -4.19 24.89 -11.70
CA SER A 179 -2.80 24.48 -11.93
C SER A 179 -1.92 24.74 -10.71
N LEU A 180 -2.03 25.94 -10.12
CA LEU A 180 -1.26 26.29 -8.92
C LEU A 180 -1.64 25.41 -7.73
N ARG A 181 -2.93 25.06 -7.60
CA ARG A 181 -3.41 24.13 -6.57
C ARG A 181 -2.80 22.74 -6.74
N VAL A 182 -2.68 22.22 -7.97
CA VAL A 182 -2.00 20.94 -8.26
C VAL A 182 -0.53 21.01 -7.84
N VAL A 183 0.18 22.08 -8.21
CA VAL A 183 1.59 22.26 -7.82
C VAL A 183 1.75 22.25 -6.30
N PHE A 184 0.94 23.00 -5.56
CA PHE A 184 1.01 23.00 -4.10
C PHE A 184 0.70 21.63 -3.49
N LYS A 185 -0.22 20.86 -4.06
CA LYS A 185 -0.49 19.48 -3.59
C LYS A 185 0.71 18.56 -3.79
N LEU A 186 1.40 18.68 -4.93
CA LEU A 186 2.61 17.89 -5.20
C LEU A 186 3.74 18.28 -4.23
N LEU A 187 3.93 19.56 -3.97
CA LEU A 187 4.93 20.03 -3.00
C LEU A 187 4.61 19.60 -1.57
N LEU A 188 3.33 19.52 -1.20
CA LEU A 188 2.89 19.05 0.12
C LEU A 188 2.85 17.52 0.26
N LEU A 189 2.95 16.77 -0.84
CA LEU A 189 2.88 15.31 -0.80
C LEU A 189 3.87 14.66 0.17
N PRO A 190 5.16 15.05 0.24
CA PRO A 190 6.08 14.51 1.23
C PRO A 190 5.65 14.78 2.68
N VAL A 191 5.05 15.96 2.95
CA VAL A 191 4.53 16.31 4.27
C VAL A 191 3.33 15.44 4.63
N VAL A 192 2.40 15.24 3.69
CA VAL A 192 1.25 14.32 3.85
C VAL A 192 1.74 12.91 4.18
N MET A 193 2.73 12.41 3.45
CA MET A 193 3.29 11.08 3.68
C MET A 193 3.96 10.97 5.05
N GLY A 194 4.73 11.99 5.47
CA GLY A 194 5.39 12.04 6.77
C GLY A 194 4.40 12.02 7.93
N ILE A 195 3.37 12.87 7.88
CA ILE A 195 2.32 12.90 8.91
C ILE A 195 1.56 11.57 8.96
N SER A 196 1.20 11.01 7.81
CA SER A 196 0.49 9.72 7.74
C SER A 196 1.32 8.58 8.30
N TYR A 197 2.63 8.59 8.09
CA TYR A 197 3.57 7.61 8.64
C TYR A 197 3.65 7.71 10.17
N GLU A 198 3.78 8.92 10.73
CA GLU A 198 3.81 9.10 12.18
C GLU A 198 2.47 8.71 12.83
N LEU A 199 1.33 9.00 12.17
CA LEU A 199 0.03 8.54 12.64
C LEU A 199 -0.08 7.01 12.63
N LEU A 200 0.38 6.34 11.57
CA LEU A 200 0.40 4.87 11.49
C LEU A 200 1.26 4.28 12.62
N LYS A 201 2.44 4.85 12.84
CA LYS A 201 3.36 4.44 13.90
C LYS A 201 2.76 4.63 15.30
N TRP A 202 2.09 5.75 15.52
CA TRP A 202 1.38 6.00 16.77
C TRP A 202 0.23 4.99 16.98
N CYS A 203 -0.54 4.70 15.93
CA CYS A 203 -1.58 3.67 15.97
C CYS A 203 -1.03 2.26 16.26
N GLY A 204 0.20 1.97 15.86
CA GLY A 204 0.85 0.70 16.15
C GLY A 204 1.39 0.56 17.57
N ARG A 205 1.68 1.70 18.25
CA ARG A 205 2.28 1.71 19.60
C ARG A 205 1.27 1.86 20.71
N SER A 206 0.10 2.41 20.44
CA SER A 206 -0.87 2.81 21.46
C SER A 206 -2.22 2.16 21.18
N ASP A 207 -2.90 1.70 22.22
CA ASP A 207 -4.25 1.17 22.12
C ASP A 207 -5.22 2.02 22.96
N ASN A 208 -5.43 3.27 22.53
CA ASN A 208 -6.40 4.19 23.11
C ASN A 208 -7.57 4.45 22.16
N LEU A 209 -8.62 5.13 22.62
CA LEU A 209 -9.80 5.40 21.80
C LEU A 209 -9.48 6.15 20.50
N ALA A 210 -8.55 7.12 20.55
CA ALA A 210 -8.18 7.90 19.37
C ALA A 210 -7.50 7.02 18.32
N THR A 211 -6.53 6.17 18.71
CA THR A 211 -5.86 5.26 17.78
C THR A 211 -6.79 4.18 17.25
N ARG A 212 -7.75 3.71 18.05
CA ARG A 212 -8.80 2.79 17.58
C ARG A 212 -9.66 3.41 16.51
N ILE A 213 -10.06 4.68 16.65
CA ILE A 213 -10.85 5.40 15.64
C ILE A 213 -10.03 5.64 14.37
N ILE A 214 -8.77 6.08 14.49
CA ILE A 214 -7.90 6.41 13.35
C ILE A 214 -7.59 5.17 12.50
N ARG A 215 -7.41 4.00 13.11
CA ARG A 215 -7.11 2.76 12.36
C ARG A 215 -8.33 2.09 11.73
N GLN A 216 -9.56 2.41 12.16
CA GLN A 216 -10.78 1.77 11.63
C GLN A 216 -10.93 1.89 10.09
N PRO A 217 -10.77 3.07 9.47
CA PRO A 217 -10.84 3.18 8.02
C PRO A 217 -9.83 2.26 7.31
N GLY A 218 -8.61 2.12 7.86
CA GLY A 218 -7.60 1.21 7.35
C GLY A 218 -8.05 -0.25 7.41
N LEU A 219 -8.58 -0.70 8.55
CA LEU A 219 -9.10 -2.05 8.72
C LEU A 219 -10.31 -2.34 7.81
N TRP A 220 -11.13 -1.34 7.49
CA TRP A 220 -12.23 -1.51 6.52
C TRP A 220 -11.71 -1.72 5.11
N VAL A 221 -10.70 -0.97 4.68
CA VAL A 221 -10.08 -1.13 3.35
C VAL A 221 -9.37 -2.48 3.22
N GLN A 222 -8.82 -3.01 4.30
CA GLN A 222 -8.22 -4.36 4.29
C GLN A 222 -9.21 -5.46 3.91
N ARG A 223 -10.52 -5.26 4.07
CA ARG A 223 -11.52 -6.22 3.56
C ARG A 223 -11.50 -6.36 2.04
N LEU A 224 -10.95 -5.37 1.34
CA LEU A 224 -10.79 -5.37 -0.12
C LEU A 224 -9.38 -5.81 -0.57
N THR A 225 -8.40 -5.82 0.33
CA THR A 225 -6.97 -5.99 0.00
C THR A 225 -6.28 -7.11 0.77
N VAL A 226 -7.04 -7.84 1.58
CA VAL A 226 -6.54 -8.95 2.39
C VAL A 226 -7.58 -10.05 2.40
N PHE A 227 -7.27 -11.17 1.74
CA PHE A 227 -8.17 -12.32 1.67
C PHE A 227 -7.68 -13.48 2.54
N GLU A 228 -8.51 -14.51 2.68
CA GLU A 228 -8.17 -15.68 3.48
C GLU A 228 -7.23 -16.57 2.67
N PRO A 229 -6.00 -16.84 3.19
CA PRO A 229 -5.02 -17.67 2.50
C PRO A 229 -5.34 -19.14 2.64
N ASP A 230 -4.85 -19.95 1.70
CA ASP A 230 -4.73 -21.39 1.86
C ASP A 230 -3.47 -21.77 2.67
N ASP A 231 -3.34 -23.07 2.95
CA ASP A 231 -2.23 -23.58 3.78
C ASP A 231 -0.87 -23.42 3.10
N SER A 232 -0.80 -23.59 1.79
CA SER A 232 0.44 -23.45 1.02
C SER A 232 0.95 -22.01 1.07
N MET A 233 0.05 -21.03 1.03
CA MET A 233 0.39 -19.60 1.18
C MET A 233 0.88 -19.28 2.60
N ILE A 234 0.30 -19.94 3.63
CA ILE A 234 0.78 -19.80 5.00
C ILE A 234 2.19 -20.36 5.16
N GLU A 235 2.48 -21.52 4.57
CA GLU A 235 3.83 -22.12 4.55
C GLU A 235 4.86 -21.17 3.93
N VAL A 236 4.53 -20.54 2.80
CA VAL A 236 5.37 -19.53 2.14
C VAL A 236 5.60 -18.33 3.04
N ALA A 237 4.55 -17.81 3.69
CA ALA A 237 4.67 -16.67 4.60
C ALA A 237 5.54 -17.01 5.82
N ILE A 238 5.42 -18.21 6.41
CA ILE A 238 6.30 -18.68 7.48
C ILE A 238 7.74 -18.77 7.00
N ALA A 239 7.99 -19.36 5.83
CA ALA A 239 9.32 -19.48 5.26
C ALA A 239 9.97 -18.12 4.97
N ALA A 240 9.17 -17.14 4.50
CA ALA A 240 9.63 -15.79 4.22
C ALA A 240 9.95 -14.97 5.49
N VAL A 241 9.15 -15.12 6.55
CA VAL A 241 9.32 -14.39 7.82
C VAL A 241 10.47 -14.95 8.65
N THR A 242 10.62 -16.28 8.73
CA THR A 242 11.58 -16.96 9.62
C THR A 242 13.03 -16.41 9.51
N PRO A 243 13.64 -16.23 8.33
CA PRO A 243 15.04 -15.76 8.22
C PRO A 243 15.23 -14.29 8.56
N VAL A 244 14.15 -13.52 8.73
CA VAL A 244 14.20 -12.08 9.01
C VAL A 244 13.77 -11.75 10.44
N LEU A 245 13.34 -12.75 11.21
CA LEU A 245 13.03 -12.56 12.61
C LEU A 245 14.26 -12.11 13.40
N PRO A 246 14.10 -11.21 14.39
CA PRO A 246 15.20 -10.77 15.23
C PRO A 246 15.67 -11.95 16.10
N GLU A 247 17.00 -12.10 16.23
CA GLU A 247 17.61 -13.14 17.09
C GLU A 247 17.24 -12.95 18.57
N LYS A 248 16.93 -11.70 18.95
CA LYS A 248 16.48 -11.34 20.30
C LYS A 248 15.13 -10.65 20.24
N PRO A 249 14.16 -11.02 21.09
CA PRO A 249 12.84 -10.38 21.15
C PRO A 249 12.92 -8.85 21.32
N GLU A 250 13.93 -8.36 22.05
CA GLU A 250 14.19 -6.93 22.29
C GLU A 250 14.52 -6.14 21.01
N ASP A 251 15.05 -6.80 20.00
CA ASP A 251 15.41 -6.17 18.72
C ASP A 251 14.20 -5.96 17.79
N GLY A 252 13.07 -6.59 18.10
CA GLY A 252 11.80 -6.47 17.38
C GLY A 252 10.84 -5.41 17.92
N ILE A 253 11.13 -4.76 19.04
CA ILE A 253 10.26 -3.76 19.66
C ILE A 253 10.41 -2.41 18.92
N TRP A 254 9.29 -1.87 18.49
CA TRP A 254 9.16 -0.58 17.76
C TRP A 254 9.24 0.62 18.70
#